data_1c191d328c5ef3d3726b2404bf64fb7e
#
_entry.id   1c191d328c5ef3d3726b2404bf64fb7e
#
_cell.length_a   1.000
_cell.length_b   1.000
_cell.length_c   1.000
_cell.angle_alpha   90.00
_cell.angle_beta   90.00
_cell.angle_gamma   90.00
#
_symmetry.space_group_name_H-M   'P 1'
#
loop_
_entity.id
_entity.type
_entity.pdbx_description
1 polymer ?
#
loop_
_entity_poly.entity_id
_entity_poly.type
_entity_poly.pdbx_seq_one_letter_code
_entity_poly.pdbx_strand_id
1 'polypeptide(L)'
;IENCSSGGLRMDYAMLSRYSIQSTSDQDDYKKYCTIAANSPTALCPEQSAIWAYPITSGDREEVVFNMINAMLLRIHQSGHLGNIDPERKALVKEAISVYKKIRADIKEAVPFWSLGLSKFSDDWVSLGLRNGNKAYLAVWRREGKSDTCALPIDFLKGVDARVKCIYPDFSETPVEFSKATGNVSVKFDRPYMARLFEIEW
;
A
#
# COMPACT_ATOMS: atom_id res chain seq x y z
N ILE A 1 9.37 2.07 -22.10
CA ILE A 1 8.12 2.72 -22.53
C ILE A 1 7.08 2.51 -21.42
N GLU A 2 6.39 3.57 -21.07
CA GLU A 2 5.24 3.55 -20.17
C GLU A 2 3.96 3.55 -20.99
N ASN A 3 3.02 2.67 -20.64
CA ASN A 3 1.66 2.72 -21.15
C ASN A 3 0.82 3.64 -20.26
N CYS A 4 0.49 4.81 -20.75
CA CYS A 4 -0.30 5.81 -20.05
C CYS A 4 -1.32 6.41 -21.02
N SER A 5 -2.58 6.10 -20.83
CA SER A 5 -3.66 6.72 -21.61
C SER A 5 -4.95 6.64 -20.82
N SER A 6 -5.47 7.81 -20.43
CA SER A 6 -6.73 7.93 -19.69
C SER A 6 -6.81 6.97 -18.48
N GLY A 7 -5.77 6.94 -17.66
CA GLY A 7 -5.64 6.00 -16.56
C GLY A 7 -5.57 4.56 -17.06
N GLY A 8 -6.32 3.66 -16.48
CA GLY A 8 -6.27 2.23 -16.79
C GLY A 8 -6.99 1.76 -18.05
N LEU A 9 -7.43 2.63 -18.95
CA LEU A 9 -8.25 2.22 -20.11
C LEU A 9 -7.60 1.23 -21.07
N ARG A 10 -6.27 1.12 -21.07
CA ARG A 10 -5.50 0.24 -21.95
C ARG A 10 -4.71 -0.83 -21.21
N MET A 11 -5.25 -1.34 -20.12
CA MET A 11 -4.66 -2.45 -19.35
C MET A 11 -5.09 -3.81 -19.93
N ASP A 12 -4.84 -4.04 -21.19
CA ASP A 12 -5.04 -5.35 -21.82
C ASP A 12 -3.70 -6.11 -21.91
N TYR A 13 -3.76 -7.44 -22.04
CA TYR A 13 -2.57 -8.28 -22.05
C TYR A 13 -1.62 -8.01 -23.21
N ALA A 14 -2.13 -7.57 -24.37
CA ALA A 14 -1.28 -7.24 -25.50
C ALA A 14 -0.42 -6.02 -25.21
N MET A 15 -0.97 -5.03 -24.51
CA MET A 15 -0.23 -3.85 -24.08
C MET A 15 0.70 -4.17 -22.91
N LEU A 16 0.22 -4.87 -21.88
CA LEU A 16 1.00 -5.24 -20.70
C LEU A 16 2.23 -6.09 -21.05
N SER A 17 2.16 -6.93 -22.08
CA SER A 17 3.29 -7.73 -22.56
C SER A 17 4.40 -6.91 -23.24
N ARG A 18 4.12 -5.66 -23.62
CA ARG A 18 5.03 -4.79 -24.38
C ARG A 18 5.66 -3.67 -23.57
N TYR A 19 5.03 -3.29 -22.46
CA TYR A 19 5.45 -2.13 -21.68
C TYR A 19 5.87 -2.50 -20.26
N SER A 20 6.95 -1.91 -19.80
CA SER A 20 7.50 -2.18 -18.45
C SER A 20 6.72 -1.49 -17.34
N ILE A 21 5.93 -0.47 -17.68
CA ILE A 21 5.20 0.36 -16.73
C ILE A 21 3.81 0.62 -17.29
N GLN A 22 2.81 0.42 -16.45
CA GLN A 22 1.41 0.73 -16.71
C GLN A 22 0.89 1.75 -15.71
N SER A 23 0.48 2.92 -16.20
CA SER A 23 -0.33 3.86 -15.41
C SER A 23 -1.70 3.26 -15.14
N THR A 24 -2.11 3.20 -13.88
CA THR A 24 -3.31 2.45 -13.46
C THR A 24 -4.56 3.29 -13.40
N SER A 25 -4.43 4.57 -13.07
CA SER A 25 -5.56 5.49 -12.91
C SER A 25 -5.10 6.94 -12.88
N ASP A 26 -5.97 7.86 -13.35
CA ASP A 26 -5.83 9.31 -13.21
C ASP A 26 -6.50 9.83 -11.92
N GLN A 27 -6.88 8.95 -10.98
CA GLN A 27 -7.49 9.35 -9.71
C GLN A 27 -6.50 10.14 -8.87
N ASP A 28 -6.85 11.35 -8.47
CA ASP A 28 -6.06 12.25 -7.63
C ASP A 28 -6.52 12.30 -6.16
N ASP A 29 -7.75 11.82 -5.88
CA ASP A 29 -8.22 11.62 -4.51
C ASP A 29 -7.54 10.39 -3.88
N TYR A 30 -6.54 10.62 -3.04
CA TYR A 30 -5.75 9.56 -2.39
C TYR A 30 -6.60 8.60 -1.57
N LYS A 31 -7.74 9.05 -1.02
CA LYS A 31 -8.67 8.25 -0.20
C LYS A 31 -9.42 7.21 -1.04
N LYS A 32 -9.66 7.51 -2.31
CA LYS A 32 -10.23 6.57 -3.29
C LYS A 32 -9.15 5.73 -3.94
N TYR A 33 -7.98 6.32 -4.16
CA TYR A 33 -6.89 5.66 -4.86
C TYR A 33 -6.40 4.39 -4.16
N CYS A 34 -6.47 4.28 -2.83
CA CYS A 34 -6.10 3.07 -2.11
C CYS A 34 -6.85 1.81 -2.60
N THR A 35 -8.14 1.94 -2.94
CA THR A 35 -8.94 0.84 -3.52
C THR A 35 -8.42 0.44 -4.91
N ILE A 36 -8.09 1.41 -5.75
CA ILE A 36 -7.52 1.16 -7.08
C ILE A 36 -6.15 0.49 -6.95
N ALA A 37 -5.30 1.03 -6.08
CA ALA A 37 -3.97 0.51 -5.81
C ALA A 37 -4.02 -0.94 -5.29
N ALA A 38 -4.84 -1.19 -4.25
CA ALA A 38 -4.98 -2.51 -3.66
C ALA A 38 -5.49 -3.57 -4.65
N ASN A 39 -6.34 -3.19 -5.60
CA ASN A 39 -6.92 -4.11 -6.56
C ASN A 39 -6.08 -4.24 -7.86
N SER A 40 -5.16 -3.35 -8.15
CA SER A 40 -4.39 -3.36 -9.40
C SER A 40 -3.63 -4.67 -9.65
N PRO A 41 -3.10 -5.40 -8.63
CA PRO A 41 -2.44 -6.68 -8.86
C PRO A 41 -3.35 -7.82 -9.30
N THR A 42 -4.65 -7.60 -9.43
CA THR A 42 -5.55 -8.57 -10.09
C THR A 42 -5.40 -8.58 -11.61
N ALA A 43 -4.85 -7.52 -12.20
CA ALA A 43 -4.75 -7.33 -13.65
C ALA A 43 -3.31 -7.26 -14.15
N LEU A 44 -2.36 -6.85 -13.31
CA LEU A 44 -0.95 -6.64 -13.70
C LEU A 44 0.02 -6.95 -12.56
N CYS A 45 1.28 -7.17 -12.92
CA CYS A 45 2.32 -7.40 -11.91
C CYS A 45 2.53 -6.18 -11.02
N PRO A 46 2.78 -6.36 -9.71
CA PRO A 46 2.99 -5.24 -8.79
C PRO A 46 4.06 -4.25 -9.25
N GLU A 47 5.21 -4.73 -9.72
CA GLU A 47 6.32 -3.89 -10.19
C GLU A 47 6.01 -3.13 -11.49
N GLN A 48 4.98 -3.55 -12.25
CA GLN A 48 4.50 -2.90 -13.45
C GLN A 48 3.44 -1.84 -13.17
N SER A 49 2.75 -1.98 -12.03
CA SER A 49 1.60 -1.18 -11.63
C SER A 49 2.04 0.20 -11.11
N ALA A 50 2.04 1.21 -11.97
CA ALA A 50 2.39 2.57 -11.59
C ALA A 50 1.23 3.26 -10.88
N ILE A 51 1.49 3.68 -9.65
CA ILE A 51 0.55 4.39 -8.77
C ILE A 51 1.07 5.79 -8.49
N TRP A 52 0.26 6.79 -8.79
CA TRP A 52 0.58 8.17 -8.49
C TRP A 52 0.49 8.45 -6.99
N ALA A 53 1.58 8.90 -6.38
CA ALA A 53 1.58 9.44 -5.03
C ALA A 53 1.51 10.98 -5.12
N TYR A 54 0.42 11.56 -4.64
CA TYR A 54 0.10 12.99 -4.76
C TYR A 54 0.02 13.70 -3.39
N PRO A 55 1.10 13.88 -2.62
CA PRO A 55 1.04 14.71 -1.42
C PRO A 55 0.53 16.12 -1.76
N ILE A 56 -0.48 16.57 -1.02
CA ILE A 56 -1.15 17.84 -1.29
C ILE A 56 -0.70 18.94 -0.33
N THR A 57 -0.78 20.19 -0.75
CA THR A 57 -0.33 21.36 0.03
C THR A 57 -1.08 21.49 1.36
N SER A 58 -2.40 21.26 1.35
CA SER A 58 -3.27 21.41 2.53
C SER A 58 -3.34 20.17 3.42
N GLY A 59 -2.60 19.10 3.11
CA GLY A 59 -2.60 17.85 3.87
C GLY A 59 -1.80 17.96 5.18
N ASP A 60 -1.91 16.93 5.99
CA ASP A 60 -1.11 16.71 7.19
C ASP A 60 -0.10 15.57 7.00
N ARG A 61 0.55 15.13 8.08
CA ARG A 61 1.52 14.01 8.04
C ARG A 61 0.88 12.70 7.59
N GLU A 62 -0.31 12.39 8.10
CA GLU A 62 -1.03 11.14 7.76
C GLU A 62 -1.52 11.14 6.30
N GLU A 63 -1.86 12.29 5.75
CA GLU A 63 -2.16 12.44 4.32
C GLU A 63 -0.97 12.00 3.45
N VAL A 64 0.25 12.47 3.78
CA VAL A 64 1.47 12.07 3.06
C VAL A 64 1.71 10.56 3.21
N VAL A 65 1.60 10.05 4.44
CA VAL A 65 1.77 8.60 4.69
C VAL A 65 0.78 7.79 3.88
N PHE A 66 -0.50 8.17 3.89
CA PHE A 66 -1.54 7.48 3.13
C PHE A 66 -1.24 7.48 1.63
N ASN A 67 -0.88 8.65 1.07
CA ASN A 67 -0.49 8.79 -0.33
C ASN A 67 0.69 7.88 -0.70
N MET A 68 1.74 7.89 0.11
CA MET A 68 2.93 7.08 -0.18
C MET A 68 2.63 5.59 -0.12
N ILE A 69 1.85 5.13 0.89
CA ILE A 69 1.49 3.71 1.03
C ILE A 69 0.65 3.23 -0.16
N ASN A 70 -0.17 4.08 -0.78
CA ASN A 70 -0.87 3.72 -2.01
C ASN A 70 0.07 3.13 -3.08
N ALA A 71 1.32 3.59 -3.13
CA ALA A 71 2.26 3.20 -4.16
C ALA A 71 3.39 2.25 -3.70
N MET A 72 3.61 2.09 -2.38
CA MET A 72 4.84 1.45 -1.86
C MET A 72 4.92 -0.06 -2.10
N LEU A 73 3.82 -0.78 -2.30
CA LEU A 73 3.82 -2.20 -2.68
C LEU A 73 3.73 -2.40 -4.20
N LEU A 74 3.80 -1.32 -4.96
CA LEU A 74 3.65 -1.29 -6.40
C LEU A 74 4.83 -0.49 -6.98
N ARG A 75 4.63 0.26 -8.06
CA ARG A 75 5.63 1.20 -8.57
C ARG A 75 5.26 2.63 -8.19
N ILE A 76 6.11 3.28 -7.43
CA ILE A 76 5.90 4.68 -7.06
C ILE A 76 6.09 5.59 -8.27
N HIS A 77 5.02 6.30 -8.66
CA HIS A 77 5.08 7.49 -9.48
C HIS A 77 4.88 8.71 -8.58
N GLN A 78 5.98 9.33 -8.20
CA GLN A 78 5.95 10.49 -7.33
C GLN A 78 5.53 11.75 -8.10
N SER A 79 4.45 12.37 -7.64
CA SER A 79 3.91 13.60 -8.18
C SER A 79 3.41 14.51 -7.04
N GLY A 80 2.43 15.37 -7.30
CA GLY A 80 1.82 16.26 -6.31
C GLY A 80 2.64 17.52 -6.03
N HIS A 81 2.37 18.14 -4.89
CA HIS A 81 2.84 19.48 -4.56
C HIS A 81 4.15 19.48 -3.75
N LEU A 82 5.11 18.61 -4.06
CA LEU A 82 6.35 18.44 -3.29
C LEU A 82 7.13 19.74 -3.07
N GLY A 83 7.08 20.67 -4.01
CA GLY A 83 7.69 21.99 -3.85
C GLY A 83 7.09 22.82 -2.71
N ASN A 84 5.80 22.61 -2.45
CA ASN A 84 4.97 23.48 -1.61
C ASN A 84 4.63 22.89 -0.22
N ILE A 85 4.97 21.63 0.03
CA ILE A 85 4.78 21.02 1.37
C ILE A 85 5.98 21.38 2.26
N ASP A 86 5.75 21.37 3.57
CA ASP A 86 6.76 21.70 4.56
C ASP A 86 7.89 20.64 4.65
N PRO A 87 9.02 20.97 5.29
CA PRO A 87 10.16 20.07 5.39
C PRO A 87 9.85 18.74 6.12
N GLU A 88 8.97 18.75 7.11
CA GLU A 88 8.59 17.55 7.88
C GLU A 88 7.86 16.55 6.98
N ARG A 89 6.89 17.04 6.20
CA ARG A 89 6.17 16.20 5.23
C ARG A 89 7.07 15.72 4.08
N LYS A 90 8.02 16.54 3.62
CA LYS A 90 9.07 16.12 2.67
C LYS A 90 9.94 14.99 3.22
N ALA A 91 10.25 15.04 4.51
CA ALA A 91 11.01 13.97 5.17
C ALA A 91 10.27 12.64 5.13
N LEU A 92 8.94 12.62 5.30
CA LEU A 92 8.11 11.41 5.18
C LEU A 92 8.13 10.83 3.76
N VAL A 93 8.08 11.67 2.74
CA VAL A 93 8.23 11.20 1.34
C VAL A 93 9.60 10.56 1.13
N LYS A 94 10.67 11.19 1.62
CA LYS A 94 12.04 10.66 1.55
C LYS A 94 12.19 9.34 2.29
N GLU A 95 11.58 9.22 3.46
CA GLU A 95 11.54 7.98 4.24
C GLU A 95 10.84 6.86 3.46
N ALA A 96 9.62 7.11 2.94
CA ALA A 96 8.88 6.16 2.13
C ALA A 96 9.69 5.64 0.94
N ILE A 97 10.34 6.54 0.20
CA ILE A 97 11.23 6.17 -0.93
C ILE A 97 12.42 5.34 -0.44
N SER A 98 12.95 5.64 0.74
CA SER A 98 14.07 4.88 1.33
C SER A 98 13.65 3.46 1.72
N VAL A 99 12.46 3.30 2.33
CA VAL A 99 11.87 1.99 2.63
C VAL A 99 11.59 1.24 1.33
N TYR A 100 10.93 1.88 0.37
CA TYR A 100 10.63 1.29 -0.95
C TYR A 100 11.88 0.74 -1.64
N LYS A 101 12.98 1.49 -1.63
CA LYS A 101 14.26 1.04 -2.23
C LYS A 101 14.81 -0.23 -1.58
N LYS A 102 14.51 -0.49 -0.30
CA LYS A 102 14.93 -1.71 0.39
C LYS A 102 14.08 -2.91 0.01
N ILE A 103 12.77 -2.70 -0.22
CA ILE A 103 11.81 -3.80 -0.45
C ILE A 103 11.51 -4.06 -1.94
N ARG A 104 11.83 -3.13 -2.84
CA ARG A 104 11.41 -3.21 -4.26
C ARG A 104 11.95 -4.45 -5.01
N ALA A 105 13.04 -5.02 -4.57
CA ALA A 105 13.56 -6.27 -5.16
C ALA A 105 12.63 -7.46 -4.84
N ASP A 106 12.10 -7.50 -3.61
CA ASP A 106 11.15 -8.52 -3.19
C ASP A 106 9.80 -8.38 -3.91
N ILE A 107 9.35 -7.14 -4.16
CA ILE A 107 8.08 -6.86 -4.85
C ILE A 107 7.99 -7.59 -6.18
N LYS A 108 9.08 -7.63 -6.93
CA LYS A 108 9.16 -8.26 -8.25
C LYS A 108 8.90 -9.78 -8.21
N GLU A 109 9.30 -10.43 -7.14
CA GLU A 109 9.17 -11.90 -6.97
C GLU A 109 7.96 -12.28 -6.11
N ALA A 110 7.23 -11.29 -5.60
CA ALA A 110 6.18 -11.50 -4.62
C ALA A 110 4.84 -11.86 -5.26
N VAL A 111 4.06 -12.66 -4.54
CA VAL A 111 2.70 -13.03 -4.89
C VAL A 111 1.72 -12.17 -4.09
N PRO A 112 0.78 -11.48 -4.76
CA PRO A 112 -0.25 -10.68 -4.08
C PRO A 112 -1.22 -11.53 -3.26
N PHE A 113 -1.69 -10.97 -2.12
CA PHE A 113 -2.78 -11.52 -1.34
C PHE A 113 -3.63 -10.39 -0.72
N TRP A 114 -4.89 -10.69 -0.43
CA TRP A 114 -5.87 -9.73 0.10
C TRP A 114 -6.52 -10.29 1.35
N SER A 115 -6.04 -9.90 2.52
CA SER A 115 -6.58 -10.35 3.82
C SER A 115 -8.06 -10.01 4.02
N LEU A 116 -8.52 -8.90 3.46
CA LEU A 116 -9.92 -8.46 3.52
C LEU A 116 -10.70 -8.73 2.23
N GLY A 117 -10.11 -9.46 1.27
CA GLY A 117 -10.65 -9.60 -0.07
C GLY A 117 -10.43 -8.37 -0.93
N LEU A 118 -10.99 -8.39 -2.15
CA LEU A 118 -10.92 -7.25 -3.08
C LEU A 118 -11.78 -6.10 -2.57
N SER A 119 -11.18 -4.94 -2.44
CA SER A 119 -11.82 -3.78 -1.82
C SER A 119 -12.81 -3.07 -2.76
N LYS A 120 -13.83 -2.45 -2.16
CA LYS A 120 -14.79 -1.56 -2.79
C LYS A 120 -14.55 -0.13 -2.34
N PHE A 121 -15.07 0.85 -3.10
CA PHE A 121 -14.99 2.26 -2.71
C PHE A 121 -15.76 2.59 -1.42
N SER A 122 -16.67 1.73 -0.99
CA SER A 122 -17.44 1.86 0.25
C SER A 122 -16.80 1.21 1.47
N ASP A 123 -15.72 0.46 1.32
CA ASP A 123 -15.12 -0.28 2.43
C ASP A 123 -14.35 0.67 3.35
N ASP A 124 -14.51 0.47 4.66
CA ASP A 124 -13.85 1.27 5.69
C ASP A 124 -12.36 0.90 5.84
N TRP A 125 -12.03 -0.35 5.58
CA TRP A 125 -10.68 -0.88 5.64
C TRP A 125 -10.29 -1.53 4.31
N VAL A 126 -9.07 -1.27 3.90
CA VAL A 126 -8.48 -1.84 2.67
C VAL A 126 -7.15 -2.48 3.03
N SER A 127 -6.82 -3.59 2.38
CA SER A 127 -5.52 -4.23 2.54
C SER A 127 -4.98 -4.75 1.21
N LEU A 128 -3.67 -4.72 1.08
CA LEU A 128 -2.90 -5.39 0.04
C LEU A 128 -1.66 -5.99 0.68
N GLY A 129 -1.45 -7.28 0.48
CA GLY A 129 -0.22 -7.94 0.87
C GLY A 129 0.57 -8.45 -0.33
N LEU A 130 1.89 -8.54 -0.17
CA LEU A 130 2.81 -9.18 -1.10
C LEU A 130 3.67 -10.18 -0.34
N ARG A 131 3.63 -11.46 -0.73
CA ARG A 131 4.40 -12.55 -0.12
C ARG A 131 5.57 -12.95 -0.99
N ASN A 132 6.78 -12.99 -0.41
CA ASN A 132 7.99 -13.51 -1.05
C ASN A 132 8.70 -14.49 -0.09
N GLY A 133 8.59 -15.80 -0.34
CA GLY A 133 9.16 -16.84 0.54
C GLY A 133 8.60 -16.77 1.97
N ASN A 134 9.48 -16.59 2.94
CA ASN A 134 9.19 -16.48 4.39
C ASN A 134 9.01 -15.02 4.85
N LYS A 135 8.78 -14.12 3.93
CA LYS A 135 8.56 -12.71 4.18
C LYS A 135 7.30 -12.23 3.47
N ALA A 136 6.58 -11.32 4.10
CA ALA A 136 5.50 -10.61 3.44
C ALA A 136 5.51 -9.13 3.84
N TYR A 137 4.97 -8.31 2.95
CA TYR A 137 4.66 -6.91 3.19
C TYR A 137 3.16 -6.73 3.16
N LEU A 138 2.61 -5.99 4.12
CA LEU A 138 1.18 -5.76 4.24
C LEU A 138 0.91 -4.27 4.38
N ALA A 139 0.28 -3.69 3.37
CA ALA A 139 -0.26 -2.34 3.42
C ALA A 139 -1.69 -2.39 3.93
N VAL A 140 -2.01 -1.53 4.89
CA VAL A 140 -3.34 -1.42 5.50
C VAL A 140 -3.77 0.03 5.51
N TRP A 141 -4.99 0.28 5.08
CA TRP A 141 -5.61 1.61 5.07
C TRP A 141 -6.90 1.59 5.88
N ARG A 142 -7.06 2.53 6.80
CA ARG A 142 -8.34 2.90 7.38
C ARG A 142 -8.89 4.11 6.63
N ARG A 143 -10.08 3.99 6.11
CA ARG A 143 -10.79 5.10 5.45
C ARG A 143 -11.77 5.73 6.43
N GLU A 144 -13.04 5.53 6.24
CA GLU A 144 -14.09 5.98 7.15
C GLU A 144 -14.52 4.82 8.07
N GLY A 145 -15.56 5.00 8.80
CA GLY A 145 -16.15 3.97 9.66
C GLY A 145 -15.83 4.13 11.14
N LYS A 146 -16.64 3.47 11.96
CA LYS A 146 -16.63 3.64 13.41
C LYS A 146 -15.54 2.85 14.12
N SER A 147 -15.16 1.68 13.55
CA SER A 147 -14.15 0.84 14.18
C SER A 147 -12.75 1.43 13.98
N ASP A 148 -11.99 1.56 15.06
CA ASP A 148 -10.58 1.93 15.04
C ASP A 148 -9.64 0.73 14.96
N THR A 149 -10.18 -0.49 14.99
CA THR A 149 -9.45 -1.76 14.95
C THR A 149 -9.88 -2.61 13.75
N CYS A 150 -8.93 -3.35 13.19
CA CYS A 150 -9.16 -4.29 12.10
C CYS A 150 -8.34 -5.56 12.33
N ALA A 151 -8.99 -6.71 12.20
CA ALA A 151 -8.34 -8.01 12.14
C ALA A 151 -8.16 -8.45 10.68
N LEU A 152 -6.94 -8.75 10.31
CA LEU A 152 -6.53 -9.14 8.97
C LEU A 152 -6.16 -10.64 8.98
N PRO A 153 -7.04 -11.55 8.54
CA PRO A 153 -6.73 -12.96 8.46
C PRO A 153 -5.69 -13.24 7.38
N ILE A 154 -4.64 -13.99 7.74
CA ILE A 154 -3.57 -14.40 6.82
C ILE A 154 -3.41 -15.92 6.97
N ASP A 155 -4.14 -16.67 6.18
CA ASP A 155 -4.28 -18.13 6.34
C ASP A 155 -2.94 -18.87 6.34
N PHE A 156 -1.97 -18.45 5.53
CA PHE A 156 -0.66 -19.07 5.47
C PHE A 156 0.22 -18.83 6.72
N LEU A 157 -0.20 -17.96 7.64
CA LEU A 157 0.46 -17.73 8.93
C LEU A 157 -0.18 -18.51 10.08
N LYS A 158 -1.29 -19.21 9.84
CA LYS A 158 -1.96 -19.98 10.88
C LYS A 158 -1.06 -21.14 11.37
N GLY A 159 -0.80 -21.16 12.66
CA GLY A 159 0.10 -22.12 13.29
C GLY A 159 1.60 -21.81 13.17
N VAL A 160 1.96 -20.74 12.47
CA VAL A 160 3.35 -20.32 12.22
C VAL A 160 3.75 -19.27 13.25
N ASP A 161 5.02 -19.30 13.70
CA ASP A 161 5.59 -18.20 14.48
C ASP A 161 6.01 -17.09 13.53
N ALA A 162 5.43 -15.92 13.67
CA ALA A 162 5.73 -14.78 12.82
C ALA A 162 5.94 -13.50 13.66
N ARG A 163 6.81 -12.64 13.16
CA ARG A 163 7.06 -11.31 13.69
C ARG A 163 6.47 -10.29 12.73
N VAL A 164 5.65 -9.39 13.27
CA VAL A 164 5.05 -8.28 12.51
C VAL A 164 5.65 -6.96 13.01
N LYS A 165 6.11 -6.13 12.08
CA LYS A 165 6.70 -4.82 12.38
C LYS A 165 6.15 -3.77 11.42
N CYS A 166 5.75 -2.60 11.94
CA CYS A 166 5.51 -1.43 11.10
C CYS A 166 6.87 -0.92 10.58
N ILE A 167 7.01 -0.82 9.25
CA ILE A 167 8.23 -0.34 8.60
C ILE A 167 8.09 1.04 7.98
N TYR A 168 6.86 1.56 7.90
CA TYR A 168 6.57 2.93 7.50
C TYR A 168 5.18 3.36 7.99
N PRO A 169 5.06 4.56 8.57
CA PRO A 169 6.12 5.51 8.91
C PRO A 169 6.85 5.12 10.21
N ASP A 170 8.03 5.69 10.43
CA ASP A 170 8.87 5.44 11.62
C ASP A 170 8.44 6.30 12.82
N PHE A 171 7.74 7.42 12.61
CA PHE A 171 7.36 8.37 13.67
C PHE A 171 6.27 7.87 14.62
N SER A 172 5.60 6.77 14.32
CA SER A 172 4.39 6.33 15.00
C SER A 172 4.53 4.88 15.45
N GLU A 173 4.46 4.67 16.76
CA GLU A 173 4.20 3.34 17.30
C GLU A 173 2.76 2.96 16.98
N THR A 174 2.59 2.12 15.97
CA THR A 174 1.27 1.61 15.61
C THR A 174 1.04 0.30 16.35
N PRO A 175 0.01 0.21 17.22
CA PRO A 175 -0.32 -1.04 17.88
C PRO A 175 -0.64 -2.12 16.84
N VAL A 176 0.14 -3.19 16.88
CA VAL A 176 -0.03 -4.37 16.02
C VAL A 176 0.14 -5.62 16.85
N GLU A 177 -0.78 -6.56 16.71
CA GLU A 177 -0.76 -7.85 17.38
C GLU A 177 -0.83 -8.97 16.35
N PHE A 178 -0.13 -10.05 16.60
CA PHE A 178 -0.19 -11.26 15.79
C PHE A 178 -0.67 -12.44 16.62
N SER A 179 -1.65 -13.15 16.11
CA SER A 179 -2.15 -14.39 16.71
C SER A 179 -1.72 -15.61 15.90
N LYS A 180 -0.75 -16.37 16.41
CA LYS A 180 -0.30 -17.62 15.80
C LYS A 180 -1.46 -18.62 15.59
N ALA A 181 -2.37 -18.70 16.56
CA ALA A 181 -3.46 -19.67 16.53
C ALA A 181 -4.41 -19.45 15.34
N THR A 182 -4.66 -18.19 15.00
CA THR A 182 -5.59 -17.81 13.93
C THR A 182 -4.92 -17.33 12.65
N GLY A 183 -3.64 -16.94 12.71
CA GLY A 183 -2.94 -16.28 11.61
C GLY A 183 -3.34 -14.82 11.42
N ASN A 184 -4.06 -14.24 12.40
CA ASN A 184 -4.55 -12.86 12.27
C ASN A 184 -3.48 -11.84 12.67
N VAL A 185 -3.35 -10.81 11.87
CA VAL A 185 -2.70 -9.55 12.24
C VAL A 185 -3.79 -8.56 12.61
N SER A 186 -3.75 -8.02 13.83
CA SER A 186 -4.70 -7.02 14.31
C SER A 186 -4.01 -5.67 14.44
N VAL A 187 -4.60 -4.63 13.87
CA VAL A 187 -4.08 -3.27 13.90
C VAL A 187 -5.08 -2.31 14.52
N LYS A 188 -4.55 -1.25 15.14
CA LYS A 188 -5.38 -0.16 15.64
C LYS A 188 -4.90 1.17 15.06
N PHE A 189 -5.81 1.88 14.37
CA PHE A 189 -5.60 3.24 13.86
C PHE A 189 -6.59 4.16 14.52
N ASP A 190 -6.12 5.16 15.25
CA ASP A 190 -6.91 6.00 16.16
C ASP A 190 -7.84 6.99 15.46
N ARG A 191 -7.60 7.26 14.16
CA ARG A 191 -8.45 8.16 13.35
C ARG A 191 -8.66 7.64 11.92
N PRO A 192 -9.69 8.10 11.22
CA PRO A 192 -9.87 7.87 9.79
C PRO A 192 -8.70 8.41 8.96
N TYR A 193 -8.53 7.83 7.77
CA TYR A 193 -7.51 8.20 6.79
C TYR A 193 -6.08 8.04 7.29
N MET A 194 -5.83 6.94 7.98
CA MET A 194 -4.50 6.46 8.32
C MET A 194 -4.12 5.25 7.47
N ALA A 195 -2.84 5.11 7.21
CA ALA A 195 -2.29 3.94 6.55
C ALA A 195 -0.94 3.54 7.17
N ARG A 196 -0.62 2.23 7.12
CA ARG A 196 0.66 1.69 7.62
C ARG A 196 1.14 0.58 6.72
N LEU A 197 2.46 0.49 6.59
CA LEU A 197 3.11 -0.62 5.90
C LEU A 197 3.83 -1.50 6.93
N PHE A 198 3.48 -2.77 6.94
CA PHE A 198 4.06 -3.77 7.82
C PHE A 198 4.95 -4.74 7.05
N GLU A 199 6.02 -5.19 7.69
CA GLU A 199 6.81 -6.34 7.30
C GLU A 199 6.45 -7.50 8.23
N ILE A 200 6.31 -8.70 7.66
CA ILE A 200 6.01 -9.94 8.36
C ILE A 200 7.08 -10.95 7.99
N GLU A 201 7.73 -11.54 8.99
CA GLU A 201 8.79 -12.57 8.82
C GLU A 201 8.44 -13.82 9.63
N TRP A 202 8.67 -15.00 9.06
CA TRP A 202 8.44 -16.30 9.71
C TRP A 202 9.39 -17.39 9.26
#